data_b3351bcf860ad1e2eda1abc56bc3c5f5
#
_entry.id   b3351bcf860ad1e2eda1abc56bc3c5f5
#
_cell.length_a   1.000
_cell.length_b   1.000
_cell.length_c   1.000
_cell.angle_alpha   90.00
_cell.angle_beta   90.00
_cell.angle_gamma   90.00
#
_symmetry.space_group_name_H-M   'P 1'
#
loop_
_entity.id
_entity.type
_entity.pdbx_description
1 polymer ?
#
loop_
_entity_poly.entity_id
_entity_poly.type
_entity_poly.pdbx_seq_one_letter_code
_entity_poly.pdbx_strand_id
1 'polypeptide(L)'
;METFNDRDLTAAEFRESVLDRVRMVGVVMRDAVIDGEVINLVINGIEVSGYVEAELDKRYPERPLLRSAEPAELREGWRLLQEDWAATIARVRAMPEGTERTRVNDEWSTIETLRHLIFAVDAWFRRGALGVESPYTPLSIAGPWLADDELPTVQAALDATADPTFDEVLAVRAERVAEIGAGLDSTDAAALAAPRPPLETEGWPPHQEDYTVVDALHVALKEEWWHHRFTVRDLDALEAGAAS
;
A
#
# COMPACT_ATOMS: atom_id res chain seq x y z
N MET A 1 -14.26 24.25 9.54
CA MET A 1 -12.95 24.18 10.22
C MET A 1 -13.22 23.77 11.66
N GLU A 2 -12.73 22.61 12.04
CA GLU A 2 -12.79 22.19 13.44
C GLU A 2 -11.61 22.77 14.22
N THR A 3 -11.84 23.20 15.46
CA THR A 3 -10.81 23.86 16.28
C THR A 3 -10.78 23.24 17.67
N PHE A 4 -9.62 22.76 18.07
CA PHE A 4 -9.36 22.19 19.40
C PHE A 4 -8.51 23.18 20.20
N ASN A 5 -9.14 23.99 21.06
CA ASN A 5 -8.44 24.97 21.94
C ASN A 5 -8.43 24.44 23.37
N ASP A 6 -7.28 24.53 24.02
CA ASP A 6 -7.09 24.16 25.43
C ASP A 6 -7.66 22.74 25.73
N ARG A 7 -7.41 21.79 24.83
CA ARG A 7 -7.84 20.40 24.96
C ARG A 7 -6.67 19.50 25.35
N ASP A 8 -6.96 18.59 26.26
CA ASP A 8 -6.13 17.41 26.48
C ASP A 8 -6.55 16.33 25.48
N LEU A 9 -5.63 16.00 24.55
CA LEU A 9 -5.78 14.97 23.55
C LEU A 9 -4.82 13.80 23.83
N THR A 10 -4.48 13.57 25.10
CA THR A 10 -3.65 12.42 25.50
C THR A 10 -4.27 11.12 25.00
N ALA A 11 -3.49 10.29 24.38
CA ALA A 11 -3.89 9.02 23.76
C ALA A 11 -4.93 9.16 22.62
N ALA A 12 -5.07 10.36 22.02
CA ALA A 12 -5.89 10.49 20.82
C ALA A 12 -5.23 9.76 19.63
N GLU A 13 -6.04 9.06 18.86
CA GLU A 13 -5.63 8.38 17.64
C GLU A 13 -6.36 8.99 16.44
N PHE A 14 -5.63 9.18 15.36
CA PHE A 14 -6.16 9.53 14.04
C PHE A 14 -5.83 8.36 13.12
N ARG A 15 -6.85 7.62 12.67
CA ARG A 15 -6.72 6.47 11.79
C ARG A 15 -7.41 6.77 10.48
N GLU A 16 -6.85 6.32 9.36
CA GLU A 16 -7.39 6.48 8.00
C GLU A 16 -7.90 7.92 7.75
N SER A 17 -7.16 8.90 8.28
CA SER A 17 -7.58 10.29 8.34
C SER A 17 -6.73 11.17 7.45
N VAL A 18 -7.39 12.02 6.66
CA VAL A 18 -6.70 13.07 5.88
C VAL A 18 -6.54 14.31 6.74
N LEU A 19 -5.30 14.62 7.13
CA LEU A 19 -4.94 15.79 7.92
C LEU A 19 -4.31 16.89 7.04
N ASP A 20 -5.00 17.27 5.97
CA ASP A 20 -4.52 18.29 5.05
C ASP A 20 -4.59 19.70 5.67
N ARG A 21 -3.51 20.46 5.55
CA ARG A 21 -3.39 21.85 6.03
C ARG A 21 -3.69 22.03 7.52
N VAL A 22 -3.47 20.99 8.32
CA VAL A 22 -3.61 21.08 9.78
C VAL A 22 -2.54 22.02 10.35
N ARG A 23 -2.96 22.86 11.30
CA ARG A 23 -2.07 23.76 12.01
C ARG A 23 -2.15 23.52 13.52
N MET A 24 -1.03 23.19 14.12
CA MET A 24 -0.87 23.01 15.56
C MET A 24 0.00 24.13 16.14
N VAL A 25 -0.53 24.91 17.06
CA VAL A 25 0.17 26.08 17.64
C VAL A 25 0.16 25.98 19.16
N GLY A 26 1.34 26.12 19.79
CA GLY A 26 1.48 26.06 21.24
C GLY A 26 1.20 24.68 21.84
N VAL A 27 1.29 23.62 21.01
CA VAL A 27 1.06 22.24 21.45
C VAL A 27 2.27 21.67 22.17
N VAL A 28 2.02 20.74 23.07
CA VAL A 28 3.05 19.89 23.69
C VAL A 28 2.81 18.47 23.19
N MET A 29 3.79 17.92 22.46
CA MET A 29 3.75 16.55 21.97
C MET A 29 4.85 15.73 22.66
N ARG A 30 4.46 14.61 23.27
CA ARG A 30 5.38 13.63 23.86
C ARG A 30 4.96 12.26 23.36
N ASP A 31 5.94 11.45 23.00
CA ASP A 31 5.73 10.05 22.56
C ASP A 31 4.72 9.93 21.41
N ALA A 32 4.66 10.98 20.56
CA ALA A 32 3.78 10.99 19.40
C ALA A 32 4.42 10.21 18.24
N VAL A 33 3.62 9.37 17.60
CA VAL A 33 4.00 8.58 16.42
C VAL A 33 3.15 9.04 15.25
N ILE A 34 3.78 9.27 14.10
CA ILE A 34 3.11 9.52 12.82
C ILE A 34 3.57 8.41 11.88
N ASP A 35 2.65 7.55 11.50
CA ASP A 35 2.87 6.45 10.56
C ASP A 35 1.93 6.65 9.37
N GLY A 36 2.49 6.80 8.17
CA GLY A 36 1.73 7.10 6.95
C GLY A 36 2.49 7.99 5.97
N GLU A 37 1.79 8.47 4.96
CA GLU A 37 2.34 9.38 3.96
C GLU A 37 2.37 10.81 4.51
N VAL A 38 3.58 11.36 4.68
CA VAL A 38 3.80 12.69 5.25
C VAL A 38 4.46 13.61 4.23
N ILE A 39 3.73 14.63 3.79
CA ILE A 39 4.18 15.56 2.76
C ILE A 39 4.21 16.98 3.33
N ASN A 40 5.32 17.69 3.14
CA ASN A 40 5.51 19.08 3.56
C ASN A 40 5.23 19.32 5.07
N LEU A 41 5.59 18.37 5.93
CA LEU A 41 5.47 18.53 7.38
C LEU A 41 6.50 19.56 7.89
N VAL A 42 6.01 20.61 8.53
CA VAL A 42 6.84 21.64 9.13
C VAL A 42 6.74 21.60 10.66
N ILE A 43 7.85 21.37 11.34
CA ILE A 43 7.93 21.38 12.80
C ILE A 43 8.79 22.57 13.22
N ASN A 44 8.21 23.51 13.99
CA ASN A 44 8.91 24.71 14.47
C ASN A 44 9.63 25.50 13.37
N GLY A 45 9.02 25.58 12.17
CA GLY A 45 9.56 26.29 11.01
C GLY A 45 10.57 25.50 10.18
N ILE A 46 10.82 24.22 10.51
CA ILE A 46 11.73 23.33 9.78
C ILE A 46 10.89 22.30 9.03
N GLU A 47 11.05 22.23 7.70
CA GLU A 47 10.50 21.16 6.88
C GLU A 47 11.26 19.87 7.16
N VAL A 48 10.55 18.79 7.53
CA VAL A 48 11.16 17.54 7.98
C VAL A 48 10.85 16.34 7.08
N SER A 49 9.89 16.46 6.17
CA SER A 49 9.52 15.34 5.29
C SER A 49 10.71 14.87 4.45
N GLY A 50 11.48 15.80 3.88
CA GLY A 50 12.66 15.45 3.09
C GLY A 50 13.75 14.74 3.89
N TYR A 51 13.91 15.04 5.17
CA TYR A 51 14.82 14.31 6.05
C TYR A 51 14.32 12.89 6.31
N VAL A 52 13.02 12.74 6.61
CA VAL A 52 12.41 11.42 6.85
C VAL A 52 12.52 10.54 5.60
N GLU A 53 12.21 11.09 4.43
CA GLU A 53 12.33 10.41 3.14
C GLU A 53 13.77 9.90 2.90
N ALA A 54 14.77 10.77 3.08
CA ALA A 54 16.17 10.40 2.90
C ALA A 54 16.64 9.33 3.90
N GLU A 55 16.12 9.33 5.12
CA GLU A 55 16.43 8.33 6.13
C GLU A 55 15.75 6.99 5.82
N LEU A 56 14.51 7.00 5.31
CA LEU A 56 13.83 5.81 4.83
C LEU A 56 14.58 5.17 3.66
N ASP A 57 15.05 5.97 2.71
CA ASP A 57 15.82 5.46 1.56
C ASP A 57 17.17 4.83 1.96
N LYS A 58 17.78 5.29 3.04
CA LYS A 58 18.99 4.65 3.59
C LYS A 58 18.70 3.31 4.27
N ARG A 59 17.56 3.22 4.97
CA ARG A 59 17.16 2.00 5.70
C ARG A 59 16.62 0.93 4.77
N TYR A 60 15.99 1.33 3.69
CA TYR A 60 15.27 0.49 2.74
C TYR A 60 15.77 0.76 1.31
N PRO A 61 16.90 0.15 0.91
CA PRO A 61 17.56 0.44 -0.36
C PRO A 61 16.72 0.08 -1.59
N GLU A 62 15.72 -0.79 -1.47
CA GLU A 62 14.75 -1.09 -2.51
C GLU A 62 13.81 0.09 -2.82
N ARG A 63 13.52 0.92 -1.82
CA ARG A 63 12.54 2.00 -1.91
C ARG A 63 12.84 3.05 -2.99
N PRO A 64 14.06 3.63 -3.11
CA PRO A 64 14.38 4.53 -4.20
C PRO A 64 14.32 3.83 -5.57
N LEU A 65 14.67 2.54 -5.65
CA LEU A 65 14.59 1.77 -6.89
C LEU A 65 13.15 1.60 -7.37
N LEU A 66 12.20 1.36 -6.45
CA LEU A 66 10.77 1.24 -6.74
C LEU A 66 10.12 2.54 -7.22
N ARG A 67 10.79 3.68 -7.07
CA ARG A 67 10.33 5.00 -7.53
C ARG A 67 11.10 5.51 -8.75
N SER A 68 11.98 4.71 -9.31
CA SER A 68 12.75 5.05 -10.50
C SER A 68 11.88 4.99 -11.77
N ALA A 69 12.28 5.74 -12.81
CA ALA A 69 11.76 5.59 -14.15
C ALA A 69 12.62 4.66 -15.02
N GLU A 70 13.73 4.14 -14.47
CA GLU A 70 14.65 3.26 -15.18
C GLU A 70 14.21 1.79 -15.02
N PRO A 71 13.90 1.06 -16.11
CA PRO A 71 13.40 -0.31 -16.03
C PRO A 71 14.31 -1.26 -15.25
N ALA A 72 15.64 -1.10 -15.34
CA ALA A 72 16.58 -1.95 -14.62
C ALA A 72 16.52 -1.74 -13.10
N GLU A 73 16.32 -0.50 -12.65
CA GLU A 73 16.18 -0.16 -11.23
C GLU A 73 14.84 -0.66 -10.68
N LEU A 74 13.75 -0.47 -11.43
CA LEU A 74 12.43 -1.01 -11.05
C LEU A 74 12.46 -2.53 -10.88
N ARG A 75 13.10 -3.26 -11.83
CA ARG A 75 13.26 -4.72 -11.71
C ARG A 75 14.01 -5.12 -10.45
N GLU A 76 15.11 -4.46 -10.15
CA GLU A 76 15.90 -4.77 -8.96
C GLU A 76 15.14 -4.41 -7.67
N GLY A 77 14.49 -3.27 -7.61
CA GLY A 77 13.65 -2.87 -6.47
C GLY A 77 12.50 -3.86 -6.24
N TRP A 78 11.83 -4.30 -7.32
CA TRP A 78 10.79 -5.30 -7.24
C TRP A 78 11.29 -6.65 -6.73
N ARG A 79 12.43 -7.11 -7.24
CA ARG A 79 13.05 -8.36 -6.80
C ARG A 79 13.36 -8.34 -5.31
N LEU A 80 13.99 -7.27 -4.81
CA LEU A 80 14.31 -7.11 -3.40
C LEU A 80 13.05 -7.10 -2.52
N LEU A 81 12.02 -6.33 -2.91
CA LEU A 81 10.77 -6.29 -2.17
C LEU A 81 10.06 -7.66 -2.12
N GLN A 82 10.13 -8.45 -3.20
CA GLN A 82 9.54 -9.79 -3.20
C GLN A 82 10.34 -10.80 -2.36
N GLU A 83 11.65 -10.63 -2.22
CA GLU A 83 12.46 -11.39 -1.27
C GLU A 83 12.05 -11.08 0.18
N ASP A 84 11.83 -9.82 0.51
CA ASP A 84 11.34 -9.38 1.81
C ASP A 84 9.93 -9.94 2.11
N TRP A 85 9.02 -9.90 1.14
CA TRP A 85 7.70 -10.52 1.25
C TRP A 85 7.79 -12.04 1.47
N ALA A 86 8.67 -12.73 0.76
CA ALA A 86 8.85 -14.17 0.93
C ALA A 86 9.35 -14.51 2.34
N ALA A 87 10.26 -13.72 2.89
CA ALA A 87 10.72 -13.86 4.27
C ALA A 87 9.60 -13.61 5.28
N THR A 88 8.78 -12.58 5.05
CA THR A 88 7.63 -12.24 5.91
C THR A 88 6.56 -13.33 5.87
N ILE A 89 6.22 -13.88 4.72
CA ILE A 89 5.27 -15.01 4.59
C ILE A 89 5.82 -16.26 5.30
N ALA A 90 7.12 -16.55 5.18
CA ALA A 90 7.75 -17.65 5.91
C ALA A 90 7.69 -17.44 7.43
N ARG A 91 7.86 -16.20 7.90
CA ARG A 91 7.69 -15.81 9.31
C ARG A 91 6.27 -16.08 9.79
N VAL A 92 5.24 -15.61 9.07
CA VAL A 92 3.83 -15.86 9.41
C VAL A 92 3.54 -17.36 9.54
N ARG A 93 4.04 -18.17 8.59
CA ARG A 93 3.86 -19.64 8.63
C ARG A 93 4.56 -20.33 9.80
N ALA A 94 5.58 -19.70 10.38
CA ALA A 94 6.29 -20.22 11.56
C ALA A 94 5.64 -19.79 12.89
N MET A 95 4.72 -18.83 12.86
CA MET A 95 3.97 -18.34 14.02
C MET A 95 2.79 -19.28 14.35
N PRO A 96 2.10 -19.12 15.51
CA PRO A 96 0.92 -19.90 15.83
C PRO A 96 -0.16 -19.86 14.76
N GLU A 97 -0.90 -20.96 14.59
CA GLU A 97 -2.02 -21.05 13.66
C GLU A 97 -3.04 -19.92 13.90
N GLY A 98 -3.51 -19.30 12.83
CA GLY A 98 -4.44 -18.16 12.88
C GLY A 98 -3.77 -16.79 12.98
N THR A 99 -2.44 -16.72 13.11
CA THR A 99 -1.72 -15.43 13.14
C THR A 99 -2.00 -14.59 11.90
N GLU A 100 -2.13 -15.21 10.73
CA GLU A 100 -2.43 -14.52 9.47
C GLU A 100 -3.78 -13.77 9.50
N ARG A 101 -4.68 -14.11 10.42
CA ARG A 101 -6.01 -13.51 10.61
C ARG A 101 -6.09 -12.60 11.83
N THR A 102 -5.02 -12.50 12.59
CA THR A 102 -5.00 -11.67 13.80
C THR A 102 -4.77 -10.22 13.44
N ARG A 103 -5.71 -9.35 13.82
CA ARG A 103 -5.59 -7.90 13.68
C ARG A 103 -4.82 -7.31 14.85
N VAL A 104 -3.99 -6.32 14.57
CA VAL A 104 -3.29 -5.51 15.56
C VAL A 104 -3.90 -4.11 15.53
N ASN A 105 -4.32 -3.60 16.68
CA ASN A 105 -4.92 -2.27 16.81
C ASN A 105 -6.09 -2.01 15.83
N ASP A 106 -6.91 -3.02 15.55
CA ASP A 106 -8.03 -2.97 14.60
C ASP A 106 -7.63 -2.69 13.14
N GLU A 107 -6.33 -2.71 12.81
CA GLU A 107 -5.83 -2.64 11.44
C GLU A 107 -5.98 -3.99 10.73
N TRP A 108 -5.81 -4.00 9.43
CA TRP A 108 -5.93 -5.24 8.64
C TRP A 108 -4.93 -6.30 9.09
N SER A 109 -5.41 -7.51 9.24
CA SER A 109 -4.57 -8.70 9.42
C SER A 109 -3.71 -8.97 8.18
N THR A 110 -2.70 -9.82 8.29
CA THR A 110 -1.83 -10.17 7.16
C THR A 110 -2.62 -10.67 5.96
N ILE A 111 -3.61 -11.55 6.16
CA ILE A 111 -4.42 -12.06 5.03
C ILE A 111 -5.26 -10.97 4.38
N GLU A 112 -5.83 -10.04 5.14
CA GLU A 112 -6.59 -8.91 4.61
C GLU A 112 -5.68 -7.96 3.84
N THR A 113 -4.50 -7.68 4.36
CA THR A 113 -3.46 -6.90 3.66
C THR A 113 -3.07 -7.54 2.32
N LEU A 114 -2.84 -8.83 2.28
CA LEU A 114 -2.51 -9.53 1.01
C LEU A 114 -3.68 -9.52 0.03
N ARG A 115 -4.93 -9.62 0.50
CA ARG A 115 -6.13 -9.48 -0.32
C ARG A 115 -6.26 -8.06 -0.88
N HIS A 116 -5.92 -7.04 -0.08
CA HIS A 116 -5.87 -5.66 -0.55
C HIS A 116 -4.76 -5.46 -1.60
N LEU A 117 -3.60 -6.05 -1.44
CA LEU A 117 -2.53 -5.96 -2.44
C LEU A 117 -2.89 -6.64 -3.76
N ILE A 118 -3.72 -7.69 -3.76
CA ILE A 118 -4.30 -8.22 -5.00
C ILE A 118 -5.16 -7.13 -5.68
N PHE A 119 -6.02 -6.43 -4.92
CA PHE A 119 -6.81 -5.32 -5.45
C PHE A 119 -5.93 -4.19 -5.99
N ALA A 120 -4.90 -3.78 -5.24
CA ALA A 120 -3.99 -2.71 -5.64
C ALA A 120 -3.27 -3.03 -6.96
N VAL A 121 -2.80 -4.26 -7.14
CA VAL A 121 -2.20 -4.72 -8.41
C VAL A 121 -3.23 -4.78 -9.53
N ASP A 122 -4.42 -5.31 -9.28
CA ASP A 122 -5.49 -5.35 -10.27
C ASP A 122 -5.89 -3.93 -10.70
N ALA A 123 -6.01 -3.00 -9.75
CA ALA A 123 -6.37 -1.61 -10.01
C ALA A 123 -5.24 -0.85 -10.74
N TRP A 124 -4.07 -0.78 -10.15
CA TRP A 124 -3.04 0.13 -10.61
C TRP A 124 -2.14 -0.45 -11.71
N PHE A 125 -1.76 -1.73 -11.61
CA PHE A 125 -0.95 -2.34 -12.65
C PHE A 125 -1.81 -2.85 -13.81
N ARG A 126 -2.77 -3.76 -13.55
CA ARG A 126 -3.53 -4.39 -14.63
C ARG A 126 -4.48 -3.41 -15.33
N ARG A 127 -5.30 -2.67 -14.56
CA ARG A 127 -6.17 -1.67 -15.15
C ARG A 127 -5.41 -0.39 -15.49
N GLY A 128 -4.61 0.13 -14.57
CA GLY A 128 -3.92 1.39 -14.72
C GLY A 128 -2.83 1.39 -15.77
N ALA A 129 -1.90 0.44 -15.73
CA ALA A 129 -0.76 0.40 -16.64
C ALA A 129 -1.02 -0.45 -17.91
N LEU A 130 -1.75 -1.58 -17.80
CA LEU A 130 -1.97 -2.49 -18.93
C LEU A 130 -3.31 -2.27 -19.66
N GLY A 131 -4.25 -1.48 -19.12
CA GLY A 131 -5.53 -1.19 -19.77
C GLY A 131 -6.55 -2.36 -19.70
N VAL A 132 -6.42 -3.25 -18.71
CA VAL A 132 -7.41 -4.33 -18.53
C VAL A 132 -8.68 -3.73 -17.94
N GLU A 133 -9.81 -3.87 -18.62
CA GLU A 133 -11.05 -3.17 -18.26
C GLU A 133 -11.63 -3.55 -16.90
N SER A 134 -11.66 -4.82 -16.55
CA SER A 134 -12.20 -5.30 -15.26
C SER A 134 -11.33 -6.43 -14.71
N PRO A 135 -10.17 -6.10 -14.10
CA PRO A 135 -9.19 -7.10 -13.66
C PRO A 135 -9.50 -7.73 -12.30
N TYR A 136 -10.51 -7.24 -11.59
CA TYR A 136 -10.74 -7.55 -10.19
C TYR A 136 -11.16 -9.01 -9.96
N THR A 137 -10.87 -9.51 -8.76
CA THR A 137 -11.21 -10.86 -8.32
C THR A 137 -12.05 -10.83 -7.04
N PRO A 138 -12.98 -11.79 -6.86
CA PRO A 138 -13.78 -11.89 -5.63
C PRO A 138 -12.96 -12.02 -4.35
N LEU A 139 -11.70 -12.48 -4.45
CA LEU A 139 -10.82 -12.64 -3.29
C LEU A 139 -10.20 -11.32 -2.80
N SER A 140 -10.22 -10.27 -3.61
CA SER A 140 -9.59 -8.99 -3.26
C SER A 140 -10.46 -8.13 -2.34
N ILE A 141 -9.82 -7.18 -1.65
CA ILE A 141 -10.46 -6.19 -0.78
C ILE A 141 -10.07 -4.80 -1.26
N ALA A 142 -11.05 -3.97 -1.56
CA ALA A 142 -10.82 -2.55 -1.84
C ALA A 142 -10.41 -1.80 -0.57
N GLY A 143 -9.78 -0.64 -0.73
CA GLY A 143 -9.50 0.24 0.40
C GLY A 143 -10.78 0.83 1.01
N PRO A 144 -10.75 1.21 2.31
CA PRO A 144 -11.92 1.74 3.01
C PRO A 144 -12.43 3.07 2.45
N TRP A 145 -11.63 3.73 1.63
CA TRP A 145 -11.98 4.97 0.92
C TRP A 145 -12.88 4.74 -0.30
N LEU A 146 -13.03 3.49 -0.76
CA LEU A 146 -13.97 3.14 -1.83
C LEU A 146 -15.29 2.68 -1.20
N ALA A 147 -16.25 3.58 -1.08
CA ALA A 147 -17.55 3.29 -0.49
C ALA A 147 -18.33 2.24 -1.31
N ASP A 148 -19.18 1.45 -0.64
CA ASP A 148 -19.94 0.34 -1.24
C ASP A 148 -20.88 0.79 -2.38
N ASP A 149 -21.31 2.06 -2.39
CA ASP A 149 -22.16 2.64 -3.41
C ASP A 149 -21.37 3.37 -4.52
N GLU A 150 -20.05 3.48 -4.37
CA GLU A 150 -19.17 4.00 -5.40
C GLU A 150 -18.70 2.88 -6.33
N LEU A 151 -18.62 3.18 -7.62
CA LEU A 151 -18.13 2.26 -8.65
C LEU A 151 -18.77 0.85 -8.57
N PRO A 152 -20.08 0.73 -8.82
CA PRO A 152 -20.80 -0.53 -8.69
C PRO A 152 -20.22 -1.67 -9.55
N THR A 153 -19.51 -1.37 -10.64
CA THR A 153 -18.80 -2.35 -11.47
C THR A 153 -17.62 -2.99 -10.74
N VAL A 154 -16.93 -2.23 -9.88
CA VAL A 154 -15.85 -2.74 -9.04
C VAL A 154 -16.43 -3.57 -7.91
N GLN A 155 -17.43 -3.02 -7.19
CA GLN A 155 -18.08 -3.69 -6.08
C GLN A 155 -18.71 -5.03 -6.49
N ALA A 156 -19.32 -5.10 -7.67
CA ALA A 156 -19.92 -6.33 -8.20
C ALA A 156 -18.89 -7.45 -8.50
N ALA A 157 -17.62 -7.10 -8.65
CA ALA A 157 -16.54 -8.05 -8.89
C ALA A 157 -15.89 -8.55 -7.59
N LEU A 158 -16.14 -7.89 -6.45
CA LEU A 158 -15.64 -8.25 -5.14
C LEU A 158 -16.67 -9.09 -4.38
N ASP A 159 -16.21 -9.96 -3.49
CA ASP A 159 -17.07 -10.69 -2.56
C ASP A 159 -16.71 -10.33 -1.12
N ALA A 160 -17.48 -9.43 -0.53
CA ALA A 160 -17.30 -9.01 0.86
C ALA A 160 -17.46 -10.16 1.87
N THR A 161 -18.11 -11.27 1.47
CA THR A 161 -18.32 -12.46 2.30
C THR A 161 -17.25 -13.54 2.10
N ALA A 162 -16.35 -13.35 1.13
CA ALA A 162 -15.29 -14.32 0.86
C ALA A 162 -14.38 -14.50 2.08
N ASP A 163 -14.20 -15.74 2.49
CA ASP A 163 -13.30 -16.15 3.58
C ASP A 163 -12.26 -17.15 3.06
N PRO A 164 -11.33 -16.70 2.19
CA PRO A 164 -10.33 -17.59 1.61
C PRO A 164 -9.34 -18.06 2.67
N THR A 165 -8.75 -19.21 2.43
CA THR A 165 -7.58 -19.68 3.15
C THR A 165 -6.35 -18.82 2.80
N PHE A 166 -5.35 -18.83 3.68
CA PHE A 166 -4.09 -18.13 3.44
C PHE A 166 -3.41 -18.60 2.14
N ASP A 167 -3.44 -19.92 1.87
CA ASP A 167 -2.85 -20.51 0.66
C ASP A 167 -3.61 -20.09 -0.63
N GLU A 168 -4.92 -19.97 -0.59
CA GLU A 168 -5.70 -19.46 -1.74
C GLU A 168 -5.34 -18.01 -2.07
N VAL A 169 -5.20 -17.16 -1.04
CA VAL A 169 -4.76 -15.76 -1.21
C VAL A 169 -3.35 -15.71 -1.78
N LEU A 170 -2.43 -16.51 -1.23
CA LEU A 170 -1.05 -16.56 -1.70
C LEU A 170 -0.93 -17.06 -3.14
N ALA A 171 -1.78 -17.99 -3.57
CA ALA A 171 -1.80 -18.47 -4.96
C ALA A 171 -2.17 -17.36 -5.94
N VAL A 172 -3.26 -16.63 -5.69
CA VAL A 172 -3.67 -15.48 -6.53
C VAL A 172 -2.61 -14.38 -6.50
N ARG A 173 -2.04 -14.10 -5.31
CA ARG A 173 -0.99 -13.12 -5.17
C ARG A 173 0.26 -13.50 -5.98
N ALA A 174 0.66 -14.77 -5.99
CA ALA A 174 1.81 -15.24 -6.76
C ALA A 174 1.64 -14.98 -8.27
N GLU A 175 0.43 -15.13 -8.81
CA GLU A 175 0.12 -14.77 -10.19
C GLU A 175 0.33 -13.26 -10.45
N ARG A 176 -0.13 -12.39 -9.56
CA ARG A 176 0.01 -10.93 -9.66
C ARG A 176 1.47 -10.48 -9.58
N VAL A 177 2.22 -11.07 -8.65
CA VAL A 177 3.66 -10.82 -8.50
C VAL A 177 4.44 -11.22 -9.76
N ALA A 178 4.13 -12.39 -10.32
CA ALA A 178 4.74 -12.86 -11.56
C ALA A 178 4.38 -11.97 -12.76
N GLU A 179 3.15 -11.46 -12.83
CA GLU A 179 2.69 -10.60 -13.91
C GLU A 179 3.42 -9.23 -13.89
N ILE A 180 3.61 -8.63 -12.71
CA ILE A 180 4.43 -7.41 -12.57
C ILE A 180 5.88 -7.70 -13.00
N GLY A 181 6.48 -8.79 -12.50
CA GLY A 181 7.83 -9.17 -12.86
C GLY A 181 8.02 -9.32 -14.38
N ALA A 182 7.12 -10.05 -15.03
CA ALA A 182 7.15 -10.23 -16.49
C ALA A 182 6.93 -8.90 -17.24
N GLY A 183 6.06 -8.03 -16.73
CA GLY A 183 5.87 -6.70 -17.27
C GLY A 183 7.14 -5.86 -17.20
N LEU A 184 7.81 -5.85 -16.06
CA LEU A 184 9.08 -5.15 -15.85
C LEU A 184 10.22 -5.72 -16.71
N ASP A 185 10.24 -7.04 -16.94
CA ASP A 185 11.26 -7.69 -17.79
C ASP A 185 11.11 -7.32 -19.26
N SER A 186 9.89 -7.10 -19.71
CA SER A 186 9.56 -6.83 -21.12
C SER A 186 9.46 -5.33 -21.45
N THR A 187 9.50 -4.44 -20.46
CA THR A 187 9.31 -2.99 -20.65
C THR A 187 10.63 -2.26 -20.91
N ASP A 188 10.53 -1.12 -21.60
CA ASP A 188 11.61 -0.14 -21.75
C ASP A 188 11.18 1.25 -21.25
N ALA A 189 12.12 2.20 -21.24
CA ALA A 189 11.86 3.56 -20.77
C ALA A 189 10.78 4.29 -21.59
N ALA A 190 10.66 4.00 -22.88
CA ALA A 190 9.64 4.62 -23.74
C ALA A 190 8.25 4.08 -23.42
N ALA A 191 8.12 2.78 -23.17
CA ALA A 191 6.87 2.15 -22.75
C ALA A 191 6.42 2.65 -21.37
N LEU A 192 7.35 2.83 -20.42
CA LEU A 192 7.06 3.40 -19.09
C LEU A 192 6.57 4.85 -19.17
N ALA A 193 7.16 5.65 -20.03
CA ALA A 193 6.78 7.07 -20.23
C ALA A 193 5.54 7.25 -21.11
N ALA A 194 5.00 6.18 -21.71
CA ALA A 194 3.81 6.26 -22.53
C ALA A 194 2.57 6.65 -21.71
N PRO A 195 1.60 7.36 -22.29
CA PRO A 195 0.30 7.55 -21.68
C PRO A 195 -0.36 6.21 -21.35
N ARG A 196 -1.12 6.16 -20.28
CA ARG A 196 -1.92 4.98 -19.92
C ARG A 196 -2.86 4.60 -21.07
N PRO A 197 -3.10 3.30 -21.30
CA PRO A 197 -4.11 2.87 -22.25
C PRO A 197 -5.49 3.49 -21.93
N PRO A 198 -6.28 3.87 -22.93
CA PRO A 198 -7.64 4.34 -22.70
C PRO A 198 -8.51 3.19 -22.16
N LEU A 199 -9.50 3.54 -21.36
CA LEU A 199 -10.45 2.61 -20.74
C LEU A 199 -11.86 3.04 -21.14
N GLU A 200 -12.71 2.09 -21.51
CA GLU A 200 -14.09 2.33 -21.93
C GLU A 200 -15.07 2.17 -20.76
N THR A 201 -14.71 1.39 -19.73
CA THR A 201 -15.57 1.11 -18.58
C THR A 201 -15.19 1.96 -17.37
N GLU A 202 -16.20 2.30 -16.57
CA GLU A 202 -15.97 2.87 -15.24
C GLU A 202 -15.30 1.84 -14.34
N GLY A 203 -14.40 2.31 -13.48
CA GLY A 203 -13.66 1.47 -12.54
C GLY A 203 -12.59 2.24 -11.80
N TRP A 204 -11.88 1.57 -10.90
CA TRP A 204 -10.81 2.18 -10.12
C TRP A 204 -9.43 1.70 -10.59
N PRO A 205 -8.44 2.56 -10.76
CA PRO A 205 -8.57 4.02 -10.74
C PRO A 205 -9.32 4.56 -11.95
N PRO A 206 -9.92 5.74 -11.83
CA PRO A 206 -10.52 6.40 -12.99
C PRO A 206 -9.44 6.75 -14.02
N HIS A 207 -9.86 6.92 -15.28
CA HIS A 207 -8.92 7.39 -16.30
C HIS A 207 -8.46 8.82 -15.97
N GLN A 208 -7.15 9.04 -15.99
CA GLN A 208 -6.51 10.33 -15.80
C GLN A 208 -5.61 10.59 -17.00
N GLU A 209 -5.92 11.63 -17.77
CA GLU A 209 -5.26 11.92 -19.05
C GLU A 209 -3.75 12.20 -18.91
N ASP A 210 -3.34 12.75 -17.76
CA ASP A 210 -1.94 13.12 -17.48
C ASP A 210 -1.09 11.99 -16.88
N TYR A 211 -1.71 10.82 -16.61
CA TYR A 211 -0.99 9.68 -16.02
C TYR A 211 -0.32 8.85 -17.11
N THR A 212 0.94 8.53 -16.86
CA THR A 212 1.72 7.58 -17.66
C THR A 212 1.63 6.15 -17.09
N VAL A 213 2.14 5.19 -17.84
CA VAL A 213 2.26 3.80 -17.38
C VAL A 213 3.09 3.71 -16.11
N VAL A 214 4.22 4.44 -16.03
CA VAL A 214 5.07 4.41 -14.83
C VAL A 214 4.40 5.05 -13.62
N ASP A 215 3.57 6.07 -13.79
CA ASP A 215 2.83 6.67 -12.66
C ASP A 215 1.88 5.64 -12.03
N ALA A 216 1.14 4.91 -12.84
CA ALA A 216 0.26 3.84 -12.37
C ALA A 216 1.05 2.70 -11.71
N LEU A 217 2.16 2.29 -12.31
CA LEU A 217 3.04 1.28 -11.74
C LEU A 217 3.61 1.71 -10.39
N HIS A 218 4.09 2.96 -10.27
CA HIS A 218 4.62 3.49 -9.01
C HIS A 218 3.60 3.43 -7.86
N VAL A 219 2.30 3.63 -8.14
CA VAL A 219 1.27 3.44 -7.10
C VAL A 219 1.21 1.99 -6.65
N ALA A 220 1.15 1.02 -7.58
CA ALA A 220 1.14 -0.40 -7.23
C ALA A 220 2.38 -0.79 -6.38
N LEU A 221 3.57 -0.33 -6.78
CA LEU A 221 4.82 -0.61 -6.07
C LEU A 221 4.88 0.07 -4.69
N LYS A 222 4.33 1.29 -4.57
CA LYS A 222 4.20 2.02 -3.30
C LYS A 222 3.27 1.29 -2.33
N GLU A 223 2.11 0.81 -2.79
CA GLU A 223 1.19 -0.01 -2.00
C GLU A 223 1.87 -1.27 -1.46
N GLU A 224 2.59 -1.98 -2.34
CA GLU A 224 3.35 -3.18 -1.97
C GLU A 224 4.38 -2.90 -0.87
N TRP A 225 5.11 -1.80 -0.98
CA TRP A 225 6.15 -1.44 -0.03
C TRP A 225 5.59 -1.03 1.34
N TRP A 226 4.58 -0.13 1.36
CA TRP A 226 3.97 0.34 2.60
C TRP A 226 3.28 -0.78 3.35
N HIS A 227 2.49 -1.58 2.66
CA HIS A 227 1.77 -2.69 3.28
C HIS A 227 2.70 -3.80 3.79
N HIS A 228 3.85 -4.00 3.15
CA HIS A 228 4.91 -4.84 3.71
C HIS A 228 5.39 -4.28 5.06
N ARG A 229 5.66 -2.98 5.14
CA ARG A 229 6.11 -2.31 6.38
C ARG A 229 5.08 -2.44 7.50
N PHE A 230 3.81 -2.21 7.20
CA PHE A 230 2.72 -2.38 8.16
C PHE A 230 2.62 -3.83 8.65
N THR A 231 2.68 -4.80 7.75
CA THR A 231 2.68 -6.23 8.10
C THR A 231 3.84 -6.59 9.04
N VAL A 232 5.06 -6.14 8.75
CA VAL A 232 6.24 -6.42 9.60
C VAL A 232 6.06 -5.80 10.99
N ARG A 233 5.61 -4.55 11.09
CA ARG A 233 5.31 -3.87 12.36
C ARG A 233 4.31 -4.67 13.20
N ASP A 234 3.24 -5.14 12.58
CA ASP A 234 2.18 -5.86 13.27
C ASP A 234 2.63 -7.25 13.74
N LEU A 235 3.42 -7.95 12.93
CA LEU A 235 4.03 -9.21 13.34
C LEU A 235 5.02 -9.02 14.51
N ASP A 236 5.80 -7.93 14.52
CA ASP A 236 6.67 -7.58 15.66
C ASP A 236 5.85 -7.37 16.94
N ALA A 237 4.71 -6.71 16.86
CA ALA A 237 3.80 -6.49 17.98
C ALA A 237 3.19 -7.80 18.49
N LEU A 238 2.78 -8.70 17.59
CA LEU A 238 2.23 -10.00 17.95
C LEU A 238 3.26 -10.89 18.65
N GLU A 239 4.51 -10.92 18.19
CA GLU A 239 5.60 -11.66 18.84
C GLU A 239 5.94 -11.08 20.22
N ALA A 240 5.98 -9.75 20.35
CA ALA A 240 6.21 -9.09 21.64
C ALA A 240 5.09 -9.38 22.65
N GLY A 241 3.82 -9.40 22.19
CA GLY A 241 2.66 -9.77 23.02
C GLY A 241 2.63 -11.24 23.43
N ALA A 242 3.16 -12.14 22.60
CA ALA A 242 3.27 -13.56 22.92
C ALA A 242 4.40 -13.88 23.92
N ALA A 243 5.36 -12.95 24.07
CA ALA A 243 6.48 -13.08 25.01
C ALA A 243 6.19 -12.47 26.40
N SER A 244 5.04 -11.82 26.59
CA SER A 244 4.59 -11.18 27.85
C SER A 244 3.49 -12.00 28.51
#